data_4e6655bc895bfe6c48cfc6475aa26e60
#
_entry.id   4e6655bc895bfe6c48cfc6475aa26e60
#
_cell.length_a   1.000
_cell.length_b   1.000
_cell.length_c   1.000
_cell.angle_alpha   90.00
_cell.angle_beta   90.00
_cell.angle_gamma   90.00
#
_symmetry.space_group_name_H-M   'P 1'
#
loop_
_entity.id
_entity.type
_entity.pdbx_description
1 polymer ?
#
loop_
_entity_poly.entity_id
_entity_poly.type
_entity_poly.pdbx_seq_one_letter_code
_entity_poly.pdbx_strand_id
1 'polypeptide(L)'
;MFHISTFYDCCERDYSFLKQSLSKKADELSIVGTIILTPEGINSTIACANLENLYSFETYIAKYFPSIDIGRSCTEKKPFKRFKIKERQELVPSGTKLKPTDYSGSHIAPEFWNEFSENKNTIYEAFIKGDRKSLSTNPEIKKSLKGLEEGLY
;
A
#
# COMPACT_ATOMS: atom_id res chain seq x y z
N MET A 1 -5.69 -15.92 19.23
CA MET A 1 -5.56 -15.55 17.80
C MET A 1 -5.43 -14.04 17.72
N PHE A 2 -4.59 -13.51 16.85
CA PHE A 2 -4.47 -12.08 16.56
C PHE A 2 -5.05 -11.80 15.18
N HIS A 3 -5.84 -10.74 15.08
CA HIS A 3 -6.34 -10.19 13.81
C HIS A 3 -5.36 -9.12 13.34
N ILE A 4 -5.06 -9.11 12.05
CA ILE A 4 -4.09 -8.22 11.42
C ILE A 4 -4.83 -7.36 10.40
N SER A 5 -4.56 -6.06 10.40
CA SER A 5 -4.93 -5.14 9.34
C SER A 5 -3.69 -4.56 8.70
N THR A 6 -3.64 -4.63 7.38
CA THR A 6 -2.70 -3.88 6.55
C THR A 6 -3.46 -2.81 5.82
N PHE A 7 -2.97 -1.60 5.81
CA PHE A 7 -3.62 -0.53 5.08
C PHE A 7 -2.62 0.43 4.45
N TYR A 8 -3.04 0.96 3.33
CA TYR A 8 -2.25 1.84 2.50
C TYR A 8 -3.17 2.89 1.86
N ASP A 9 -2.72 4.13 1.86
CA ASP A 9 -3.35 5.21 1.10
C ASP A 9 -2.31 6.24 0.69
N CYS A 10 -2.36 6.66 -0.57
CA CYS A 10 -1.56 7.75 -1.11
C CYS A 10 -2.43 9.01 -1.15
N CYS A 11 -2.20 9.93 -0.23
CA CYS A 11 -2.91 11.19 -0.17
C CYS A 11 -1.95 12.26 0.34
N GLU A 12 -1.61 13.23 -0.50
CA GLU A 12 -0.69 14.31 -0.13
C GLU A 12 -1.32 15.24 0.92
N ARG A 13 -0.83 15.14 2.14
CA ARG A 13 -1.24 16.01 3.25
C ARG A 13 -0.23 15.96 4.39
N ASP A 14 -0.16 17.01 5.18
CA ASP A 14 0.54 16.94 6.47
C ASP A 14 -0.31 16.17 7.48
N TYR A 15 0.21 15.03 7.92
CA TYR A 15 -0.40 14.16 8.92
C TYR A 15 0.38 14.12 10.25
N SER A 16 1.37 14.99 10.45
CA SER A 16 2.20 15.01 11.67
C SER A 16 1.37 15.16 12.95
N PHE A 17 0.25 15.89 12.87
CA PHE A 17 -0.68 16.06 14.00
C PHE A 17 -1.37 14.74 14.42
N LEU A 18 -1.45 13.73 13.55
CA LEU A 18 -2.11 12.46 13.87
C LEU A 18 -1.28 11.56 14.78
N LYS A 19 0.03 11.75 14.85
CA LYS A 19 0.93 10.84 15.59
C LYS A 19 0.49 10.64 17.04
N GLN A 20 0.23 11.73 17.74
CA GLN A 20 -0.17 11.66 19.15
C GLN A 20 -1.55 11.01 19.33
N SER A 21 -2.52 11.40 18.52
CA SER A 21 -3.89 10.88 18.60
C SER A 21 -3.97 9.40 18.22
N LEU A 22 -3.23 8.97 17.19
CA LEU A 22 -3.12 7.56 16.82
C LEU A 22 -2.42 6.72 17.89
N SER A 23 -1.35 7.24 18.52
CA SER A 23 -0.66 6.55 19.61
C SER A 23 -1.60 6.34 20.80
N LYS A 24 -2.30 7.41 21.22
CA LYS A 24 -3.28 7.32 22.31
C LYS A 24 -4.39 6.32 22.00
N LYS A 25 -4.94 6.39 20.77
CA LYS A 25 -6.01 5.47 20.35
C LYS A 25 -5.55 4.02 20.27
N ALA A 26 -4.30 3.78 19.84
CA ALA A 26 -3.70 2.44 19.80
C ALA A 26 -3.52 1.86 21.20
N ASP A 27 -3.09 2.67 22.17
CA ASP A 27 -2.94 2.25 23.57
C ASP A 27 -4.32 1.89 24.19
N GLU A 28 -5.33 2.74 23.98
CA GLU A 28 -6.71 2.50 24.44
C GLU A 28 -7.28 1.17 23.93
N LEU A 29 -7.00 0.83 22.68
CA LEU A 29 -7.52 -0.34 21.99
C LEU A 29 -6.57 -1.54 21.99
N SER A 30 -5.43 -1.44 22.69
CA SER A 30 -4.39 -2.49 22.74
C SER A 30 -3.88 -2.92 21.38
N ILE A 31 -3.76 -1.98 20.45
CA ILE A 31 -3.21 -2.21 19.11
C ILE A 31 -1.69 -2.36 19.19
N VAL A 32 -1.15 -3.30 18.43
CA VAL A 32 0.30 -3.46 18.22
C VAL A 32 0.61 -3.36 16.73
N GLY A 33 1.85 -3.02 16.38
CA GLY A 33 2.23 -2.94 14.96
C GLY A 33 3.01 -1.69 14.62
N THR A 34 3.05 -1.36 13.34
CA THR A 34 3.77 -0.18 12.85
C THR A 34 2.93 0.60 11.85
N ILE A 35 2.86 1.90 12.05
CA ILE A 35 2.32 2.86 11.09
C ILE A 35 3.48 3.70 10.56
N ILE A 36 3.56 3.89 9.25
CA ILE A 36 4.45 4.84 8.59
C ILE A 36 3.57 6.00 8.11
N LEU A 37 3.85 7.19 8.61
CA LEU A 37 3.22 8.45 8.19
C LEU A 37 4.22 9.25 7.37
N THR A 38 3.76 9.76 6.25
CA THR A 38 4.54 10.61 5.36
C THR A 38 3.67 11.74 4.81
N PRO A 39 4.26 12.80 4.23
CA PRO A 39 3.49 13.78 3.46
C PRO A 39 2.75 13.16 2.26
N GLU A 40 3.17 11.99 1.79
CA GLU A 40 2.59 11.28 0.64
C GLU A 40 1.45 10.34 1.03
N GLY A 41 1.21 10.07 2.33
CA GLY A 41 0.16 9.17 2.79
C GLY A 41 0.53 8.30 3.99
N ILE A 42 -0.10 7.14 4.07
CA ILE A 42 0.02 6.18 5.17
C ILE A 42 0.29 4.76 4.67
N ASN A 43 1.16 4.05 5.35
CA ASN A 43 1.35 2.61 5.18
C ASN A 43 1.40 1.95 6.56
N SER A 44 0.73 0.82 6.74
CA SER A 44 0.64 0.21 8.05
C SER A 44 0.43 -1.30 8.01
N THR A 45 0.95 -1.93 9.05
CA THR A 45 0.54 -3.28 9.48
C THR A 45 0.36 -3.24 10.98
N ILE A 46 -0.87 -3.47 11.41
CA ILE A 46 -1.25 -3.49 12.83
C ILE A 46 -1.96 -4.80 13.18
N ALA A 47 -2.02 -5.10 14.46
CA ALA A 47 -2.71 -6.28 14.96
C ALA A 47 -3.35 -6.04 16.33
N CYS A 48 -4.42 -6.79 16.58
CA CYS A 48 -5.09 -6.82 17.88
C CYS A 48 -5.61 -8.23 18.17
N ALA A 49 -5.65 -8.62 19.44
CA ALA A 49 -6.28 -9.86 19.87
C ALA A 49 -7.82 -9.75 19.87
N ASN A 50 -8.35 -8.54 20.02
CA ASN A 50 -9.78 -8.25 19.97
C ASN A 50 -10.14 -7.65 18.61
N LEU A 51 -11.04 -8.32 17.88
CA LEU A 51 -11.47 -7.90 16.54
C LEU A 51 -12.25 -6.59 16.54
N GLU A 52 -13.08 -6.36 17.55
CA GLU A 52 -13.88 -5.13 17.66
C GLU A 52 -12.98 -3.90 17.89
N ASN A 53 -11.91 -4.07 18.69
CA ASN A 53 -10.92 -3.03 18.90
C ASN A 53 -10.18 -2.72 17.61
N LEU A 54 -9.84 -3.75 16.80
CA LEU A 54 -9.21 -3.55 15.50
C LEU A 54 -10.11 -2.75 14.56
N TYR A 55 -11.40 -3.12 14.44
CA TYR A 55 -12.37 -2.38 13.63
C TYR A 55 -12.61 -0.95 14.12
N SER A 56 -12.60 -0.75 15.43
CA SER A 56 -12.70 0.59 16.01
C SER A 56 -11.50 1.47 15.62
N PHE A 57 -10.31 0.88 15.56
CA PHE A 57 -9.10 1.58 15.12
C PHE A 57 -9.11 1.86 13.62
N GLU A 58 -9.53 0.89 12.78
CA GLU A 58 -9.72 1.06 11.34
C GLU A 58 -10.70 2.20 11.04
N THR A 59 -11.85 2.21 11.72
CA THR A 59 -12.86 3.28 11.59
C THR A 59 -12.29 4.64 11.99
N TYR A 60 -11.45 4.68 13.01
CA TYR A 60 -10.80 5.90 13.44
C TYR A 60 -9.84 6.45 12.37
N ILE A 61 -9.05 5.59 11.75
CA ILE A 61 -8.12 5.96 10.67
C ILE A 61 -8.87 6.40 9.41
N ALA A 62 -9.94 5.70 9.03
CA ALA A 62 -10.74 6.01 7.85
C ALA A 62 -11.33 7.44 7.84
N LYS A 63 -11.46 8.07 9.02
CA LYS A 63 -11.87 9.49 9.11
C LYS A 63 -10.86 10.45 8.47
N TYR A 64 -9.60 10.07 8.47
CA TYR A 64 -8.50 10.88 7.94
C TYR A 64 -8.05 10.44 6.55
N PHE A 65 -8.30 9.17 6.22
CA PHE A 65 -7.93 8.53 4.97
C PHE A 65 -9.16 7.84 4.36
N PRO A 66 -10.06 8.59 3.71
CA PRO A 66 -11.34 8.07 3.24
C PRO A 66 -11.22 7.03 2.12
N SER A 67 -10.12 7.05 1.38
CA SER A 67 -9.83 6.11 0.27
C SER A 67 -8.96 4.94 0.68
N ILE A 68 -8.77 4.73 2.00
CA ILE A 68 -7.85 3.72 2.51
C ILE A 68 -8.28 2.30 2.11
N ASP A 69 -7.36 1.57 1.50
CA ASP A 69 -7.53 0.15 1.24
C ASP A 69 -7.07 -0.66 2.46
N ILE A 70 -7.91 -1.62 2.89
CA ILE A 70 -7.67 -2.41 4.10
C ILE A 70 -7.69 -3.90 3.79
N GLY A 71 -6.51 -4.53 3.81
CA GLY A 71 -6.36 -5.97 3.80
C GLY A 71 -6.43 -6.57 5.21
N ARG A 72 -7.06 -7.74 5.36
CA ARG A 72 -7.20 -8.41 6.65
C ARG A 72 -6.68 -9.84 6.61
N SER A 73 -6.06 -10.25 7.70
CA SER A 73 -5.58 -11.62 7.92
C SER A 73 -5.59 -11.96 9.42
N CYS A 74 -5.18 -13.16 9.78
CA CYS A 74 -5.05 -13.55 11.19
C CYS A 74 -3.82 -14.44 11.41
N THR A 75 -3.36 -14.52 12.66
CA THR A 75 -2.26 -15.37 13.10
C THR A 75 -2.48 -15.84 14.54
N GLU A 76 -1.95 -17.01 14.89
CA GLU A 76 -2.01 -17.50 16.26
C GLU A 76 -1.01 -16.80 17.19
N LYS A 77 0.14 -16.40 16.65
CA LYS A 77 1.20 -15.77 17.44
C LYS A 77 1.08 -14.25 17.40
N LYS A 78 1.44 -13.60 18.51
CA LYS A 78 1.51 -12.13 18.57
C LYS A 78 2.55 -11.60 17.55
N PRO A 79 2.13 -10.89 16.48
CA PRO A 79 3.04 -10.56 15.37
C PRO A 79 3.98 -9.39 15.69
N PHE A 80 3.62 -8.53 16.66
CA PHE A 80 4.40 -7.36 17.04
C PHE A 80 4.51 -7.23 18.55
N LYS A 81 5.68 -6.79 19.04
CA LYS A 81 5.91 -6.57 20.48
C LYS A 81 5.17 -5.34 21.02
N ARG A 82 5.09 -4.26 20.22
CA ARG A 82 4.51 -2.96 20.61
C ARG A 82 3.97 -2.20 19.41
N PHE A 83 3.21 -1.15 19.66
CA PHE A 83 2.82 -0.17 18.66
C PHE A 83 3.95 0.84 18.39
N LYS A 84 4.12 1.28 17.14
CA LYS A 84 5.09 2.29 16.72
C LYS A 84 4.53 3.13 15.58
N ILE A 85 4.79 4.44 15.61
CA ILE A 85 4.61 5.32 14.45
C ILE A 85 5.98 5.80 14.01
N LYS A 86 6.25 5.68 12.71
CA LYS A 86 7.46 6.16 12.05
C LYS A 86 7.06 7.28 11.10
N GLU A 87 7.66 8.44 11.26
CA GLU A 87 7.58 9.53 10.29
C GLU A 87 8.70 9.39 9.28
N ARG A 88 8.38 9.52 7.99
CA ARG A 88 9.31 9.43 6.87
C ARG A 88 8.99 10.52 5.87
N GLN A 89 9.94 10.84 4.98
CA GLN A 89 9.74 11.80 3.89
C GLN A 89 8.99 11.16 2.73
N GLU A 90 9.25 9.87 2.48
CA GLU A 90 8.67 9.08 1.40
C GLU A 90 7.96 7.85 1.98
N LEU A 91 6.83 7.50 1.40
CA LEU A 91 6.05 6.31 1.79
C LEU A 91 6.79 5.02 1.40
N VAL A 92 7.33 5.02 0.19
CA VAL A 92 8.25 3.99 -0.32
C VAL A 92 9.52 4.69 -0.76
N PRO A 93 10.67 4.47 -0.10
CA PRO A 93 11.93 5.11 -0.48
C PRO A 93 12.33 4.70 -1.90
N SER A 94 12.01 5.54 -2.87
CA SER A 94 12.30 5.29 -4.29
C SER A 94 13.60 5.94 -4.74
N GLY A 95 14.11 6.92 -3.98
CA GLY A 95 15.25 7.75 -4.36
C GLY A 95 14.98 8.61 -5.60
N THR A 96 13.72 8.76 -6.00
CA THR A 96 13.30 9.57 -7.14
C THR A 96 12.39 10.70 -6.66
N LYS A 97 12.30 11.78 -7.47
CA LYS A 97 11.35 12.88 -7.21
C LYS A 97 9.94 12.59 -7.74
N LEU A 98 9.68 11.34 -8.13
CA LEU A 98 8.38 10.93 -8.69
C LEU A 98 7.38 10.78 -7.55
N LYS A 99 6.22 11.40 -7.70
CA LYS A 99 5.12 11.28 -6.76
C LYS A 99 4.31 10.02 -7.08
N PRO A 100 3.92 9.21 -6.07
CA PRO A 100 3.10 8.02 -6.31
C PRO A 100 1.80 8.31 -7.07
N THR A 101 1.19 9.48 -6.83
CA THR A 101 -0.03 9.94 -7.50
C THR A 101 0.13 10.21 -8.99
N ASP A 102 1.33 10.51 -9.46
CA ASP A 102 1.59 10.85 -10.86
C ASP A 102 1.88 9.60 -11.72
N TYR A 103 2.14 8.46 -11.07
CA TYR A 103 2.64 7.24 -11.71
C TYR A 103 1.96 5.97 -11.20
N SER A 104 0.77 6.06 -10.64
CA SER A 104 -0.03 4.89 -10.34
C SER A 104 -0.45 4.22 -11.66
N GLY A 105 0.08 3.02 -11.91
CA GLY A 105 -0.38 2.18 -13.01
C GLY A 105 -1.79 1.66 -12.76
N SER A 106 -2.44 1.22 -13.82
CA SER A 106 -3.72 0.54 -13.70
C SER A 106 -3.56 -0.78 -12.94
N HIS A 107 -4.49 -1.08 -12.04
CA HIS A 107 -4.53 -2.37 -11.36
C HIS A 107 -5.04 -3.44 -12.32
N ILE A 108 -4.38 -4.59 -12.35
CA ILE A 108 -4.82 -5.77 -13.10
C ILE A 108 -5.58 -6.68 -12.14
N ALA A 109 -6.80 -7.03 -12.49
CA ALA A 109 -7.57 -7.98 -11.69
C ALA A 109 -6.87 -9.37 -11.67
N PRO A 110 -6.93 -10.10 -10.54
CA PRO A 110 -6.20 -11.36 -10.36
C PRO A 110 -6.46 -12.41 -11.46
N GLU A 111 -7.65 -12.47 -12.00
CA GLU A 111 -8.05 -13.37 -13.08
C GLU A 111 -7.29 -13.16 -14.39
N PHE A 112 -6.85 -11.91 -14.67
CA PHE A 112 -6.07 -11.57 -15.86
C PHE A 112 -4.56 -11.65 -15.64
N TRP A 113 -4.12 -11.90 -14.40
CA TRP A 113 -2.69 -11.92 -14.06
C TRP A 113 -1.92 -13.00 -14.80
N ASN A 114 -2.52 -14.18 -15.00
CA ASN A 114 -1.87 -15.29 -15.71
C ASN A 114 -1.63 -14.95 -17.18
N GLU A 115 -2.63 -14.42 -17.87
CA GLU A 115 -2.52 -13.99 -19.26
C GLU A 115 -1.46 -12.86 -19.41
N PHE A 116 -1.50 -11.88 -18.52
CA PHE A 116 -0.47 -10.84 -18.46
C PHE A 116 0.92 -11.41 -18.20
N SER A 117 1.04 -12.41 -17.33
CA SER A 117 2.31 -13.02 -16.95
C SER A 117 2.85 -13.99 -17.99
N GLU A 118 2.04 -14.55 -18.86
CA GLU A 118 2.46 -15.43 -19.97
C GLU A 118 3.13 -14.65 -21.10
N ASN A 119 2.81 -13.37 -21.27
CA ASN A 119 3.52 -12.43 -22.13
C ASN A 119 4.87 -11.96 -21.53
N LYS A 120 5.46 -12.79 -20.66
CA LYS A 120 6.57 -12.48 -19.75
C LYS A 120 7.88 -12.04 -20.39
N ASN A 121 8.23 -12.57 -21.54
CA ASN A 121 9.59 -12.44 -22.05
C ASN A 121 9.97 -10.98 -22.34
N THR A 122 9.00 -10.16 -22.76
CA THR A 122 9.26 -8.77 -23.13
C THR A 122 9.34 -7.85 -21.91
N ILE A 123 8.47 -8.06 -20.92
CA ILE A 123 8.39 -7.19 -19.73
C ILE A 123 9.48 -7.55 -18.72
N TYR A 124 9.73 -8.84 -18.52
CA TYR A 124 10.75 -9.34 -17.59
C TYR A 124 12.17 -9.00 -18.04
N GLU A 125 12.49 -9.14 -19.33
CA GLU A 125 13.79 -8.76 -19.87
C GLU A 125 14.05 -7.25 -19.76
N ALA A 126 13.05 -6.41 -20.02
CA ALA A 126 13.18 -4.98 -19.86
C ALA A 126 13.35 -4.55 -18.39
N PHE A 127 12.72 -5.26 -17.46
CA PHE A 127 12.84 -4.98 -16.01
C PHE A 127 14.20 -5.41 -15.46
N ILE A 128 14.71 -6.59 -15.85
CA ILE A 128 16.02 -7.11 -15.38
C ILE A 128 17.18 -6.37 -16.02
N LYS A 129 17.08 -5.98 -17.29
CA LYS A 129 18.12 -5.20 -17.98
C LYS A 129 18.19 -3.74 -17.50
N GLY A 130 17.31 -3.33 -16.58
CA GLY A 130 17.30 -1.98 -16.01
C GLY A 130 17.01 -0.87 -17.02
N ASP A 131 16.59 -1.23 -18.21
CA ASP A 131 16.33 -0.29 -19.29
C ASP A 131 14.88 0.19 -19.27
N ARG A 132 14.59 1.12 -18.34
CA ARG A 132 13.28 1.75 -18.25
C ARG A 132 12.87 2.55 -19.49
N LYS A 133 13.84 2.97 -20.33
CA LYS A 133 13.54 3.67 -21.58
C LYS A 133 13.01 2.69 -22.63
N SER A 134 13.46 1.44 -22.64
CA SER A 134 12.94 0.44 -23.58
C SER A 134 11.50 0.05 -23.29
N LEU A 135 11.05 0.07 -22.01
CA LEU A 135 9.66 -0.17 -21.65
C LEU A 135 8.70 0.87 -22.26
N SER A 136 9.10 2.14 -22.29
CA SER A 136 8.29 3.22 -22.86
C SER A 136 8.35 3.32 -24.38
N THR A 137 9.35 2.74 -25.01
CA THR A 137 9.60 2.84 -26.47
C THR A 137 9.32 1.55 -27.23
N ASN A 138 9.22 0.39 -26.55
CA ASN A 138 8.96 -0.89 -27.20
C ASN A 138 7.50 -0.94 -27.73
N PRO A 139 7.29 -1.10 -29.06
CA PRO A 139 5.96 -1.10 -29.66
C PRO A 139 5.04 -2.23 -29.16
N GLU A 140 5.61 -3.41 -28.83
CA GLU A 140 4.86 -4.56 -28.33
C GLU A 140 4.36 -4.33 -26.91
N ILE A 141 5.19 -3.71 -26.05
CA ILE A 141 4.78 -3.31 -24.70
C ILE A 141 3.70 -2.24 -24.77
N LYS A 142 3.85 -1.23 -25.63
CA LYS A 142 2.79 -0.23 -25.86
C LYS A 142 1.49 -0.85 -26.35
N LYS A 143 1.56 -1.84 -27.23
CA LYS A 143 0.37 -2.54 -27.74
C LYS A 143 -0.31 -3.37 -26.65
N SER A 144 0.47 -4.07 -25.82
CA SER A 144 -0.05 -4.84 -24.69
C SER A 144 -0.67 -3.94 -23.60
N LEU A 145 -0.01 -2.82 -23.27
CA LEU A 145 -0.56 -1.83 -22.33
C LEU A 145 -1.84 -1.18 -22.88
N LYS A 146 -1.89 -0.85 -24.16
CA LYS A 146 -3.07 -0.25 -24.78
C LYS A 146 -4.24 -1.24 -24.84
N GLY A 147 -3.98 -2.52 -25.09
CA GLY A 147 -5.01 -3.59 -25.02
C GLY A 147 -5.57 -3.79 -23.63
N LEU A 148 -4.75 -3.58 -22.58
CA LEU A 148 -5.18 -3.60 -21.18
C LEU A 148 -6.03 -2.38 -20.82
N GLU A 149 -5.70 -1.19 -21.32
CA GLU A 149 -6.49 0.02 -21.12
C GLU A 149 -7.87 -0.06 -21.80
N GLU A 150 -7.96 -0.72 -22.96
CA GLU A 150 -9.22 -0.89 -23.72
C GLU A 150 -10.09 -2.04 -23.17
N GLY A 151 -9.54 -2.98 -22.39
CA GLY A 151 -10.23 -4.14 -21.82
C GLY A 151 -10.64 -4.02 -20.34
N LEU A 152 -10.34 -2.90 -19.68
CA LEU A 152 -10.56 -2.67 -18.25
C LEU A 152 -11.78 -1.77 -17.93
N TYR A 153 -12.76 -1.71 -18.83
CA TYR A 153 -14.06 -1.04 -18.58
C TYR A 153 -15.19 -2.03 -18.51
#